data_562f4dfa53529b462ebaae90b4124943
#
_entry.id   562f4dfa53529b462ebaae90b4124943
#
_cell.length_a   1.000
_cell.length_b   1.000
_cell.length_c   1.000
_cell.angle_alpha   90.00
_cell.angle_beta   90.00
_cell.angle_gamma   90.00
#
_symmetry.space_group_name_H-M   'P 1'
#
loop_
_entity.id
_entity.type
_entity.pdbx_description
1 polymer ?
#
loop_
_entity_poly.entity_id
_entity_poly.type
_entity_poly.pdbx_seq_one_letter_code
_entity_poly.pdbx_strand_id
1 'polypeptide(L)'
;MPKGDGVMSDQSFSSTICEACTIGAPSATPDELERFLALHSDWKLQAADDYRFLTRAYRFKNYAQALVFTNQVSAIAEAENHHPEITLAYGKATVQWWSHKIKNIHLSDLVFAARTDDIYQTLTIPKV
;
A
#
# COMPACT_ATOMS: atom_id res chain seq x y z
N MET A 1 -7.41 21.75 13.18
CA MET A 1 -7.22 21.18 12.82
C MET A 1 -7.21 20.95 12.86
N PRO A 2 -7.22 20.93 12.77
CA PRO A 2 -7.00 20.39 12.62
C PRO A 2 -6.84 19.93 12.35
N LYS A 3 -6.76 19.90 12.62
CA LYS A 3 -6.49 19.28 12.19
C LYS A 3 -6.39 18.66 12.12
N GLY A 4 -6.57 18.68 12.46
CA GLY A 4 -6.37 17.91 12.23
C GLY A 4 -6.66 17.39 12.25
N ASP A 5 -6.94 17.32 12.54
CA ASP A 5 -7.08 16.66 12.34
C ASP A 5 -7.10 16.14 11.89
N GLY A 6 -7.19 16.15 12.08
CA GLY A 6 -6.99 15.55 11.36
C GLY A 6 -7.05 15.22 10.96
N VAL A 7 -7.17 15.58 11.34
CA VAL A 7 -7.31 14.98 10.67
C VAL A 7 -7.08 14.44 9.70
N MET A 8 -6.86 14.24 10.51
CA MET A 8 -6.61 13.39 9.39
C MET A 8 -7.88 12.84 8.79
N SER A 9 -8.17 13.19 7.58
CA SER A 9 -9.32 12.64 6.91
C SER A 9 -8.98 11.27 6.35
N ASP A 10 -9.99 10.55 5.89
CA ASP A 10 -9.83 9.18 5.43
C ASP A 10 -8.95 9.07 4.21
N GLN A 11 -9.11 10.01 3.27
CA GLN A 11 -8.33 9.99 2.03
C GLN A 11 -6.89 10.37 2.27
N SER A 12 -6.58 10.85 3.45
CA SER A 12 -5.25 11.37 3.69
C SER A 12 -4.19 10.29 3.84
N PHE A 13 -4.56 9.01 3.88
CA PHE A 13 -3.54 7.97 3.90
C PHE A 13 -2.57 8.13 2.73
N SER A 14 -3.09 8.36 1.52
CA SER A 14 -2.22 8.43 0.34
C SER A 14 -1.41 9.72 0.29
N SER A 15 -1.77 10.74 1.06
CA SER A 15 -1.06 12.01 1.07
C SER A 15 -0.14 12.17 2.26
N THR A 16 -0.11 11.21 3.18
CA THR A 16 0.76 11.26 4.36
C THR A 16 2.20 10.99 3.96
N ILE A 17 3.13 11.69 4.61
CA ILE A 17 4.56 11.50 4.36
C ILE A 17 4.99 10.14 4.91
N CYS A 18 5.87 9.47 4.16
CA CYS A 18 6.38 8.16 4.57
C CYS A 18 7.29 8.31 5.79
N GLU A 19 6.91 7.67 6.89
CA GLU A 19 7.70 7.66 8.12
C GLU A 19 8.40 6.33 8.35
N ALA A 20 7.93 5.24 7.73
CA ALA A 20 8.56 3.94 7.91
C ALA A 20 9.93 3.87 7.27
N CYS A 21 10.27 4.86 6.45
CA CYS A 21 11.60 4.96 5.87
C CYS A 21 12.62 5.35 6.94
N THR A 22 12.17 5.77 8.10
CA THR A 22 13.01 6.15 9.23
C THR A 22 13.22 4.95 10.13
N ILE A 23 14.48 4.72 10.51
CA ILE A 23 14.81 3.62 11.43
C ILE A 23 14.13 3.83 12.77
N GLY A 24 13.52 2.77 13.29
CA GLY A 24 12.87 2.83 14.59
C GLY A 24 11.45 3.33 14.58
N ALA A 25 10.87 3.51 13.40
CA ALA A 25 9.48 3.95 13.30
C ALA A 25 8.55 2.94 13.98
N PRO A 26 7.49 3.42 14.68
CA PRO A 26 6.59 2.52 15.38
C PRO A 26 5.64 1.80 14.43
N SER A 27 5.12 0.67 14.89
CA SER A 27 4.09 -0.06 14.14
C SER A 27 2.80 0.75 14.10
N ALA A 28 2.00 0.53 13.07
CA ALA A 28 0.66 1.10 13.00
C ALA A 28 -0.18 0.58 14.17
N THR A 29 -1.02 1.45 14.71
CA THR A 29 -1.89 1.06 15.82
C THR A 29 -3.02 0.17 15.32
N PRO A 30 -3.64 -0.62 16.20
CA PRO A 30 -4.81 -1.41 15.80
C PRO A 30 -5.94 -0.54 15.22
N ASP A 31 -6.16 0.65 15.77
CA ASP A 31 -7.18 1.55 15.25
C ASP A 31 -6.86 2.03 13.83
N GLU A 32 -5.59 2.35 13.57
CA GLU A 32 -5.17 2.76 12.24
C GLU A 32 -5.37 1.64 11.22
N LEU A 33 -4.99 0.42 11.59
CA LEU A 33 -5.17 -0.74 10.73
C LEU A 33 -6.65 -0.99 10.45
N GLU A 34 -7.47 -0.95 11.50
CA GLU A 34 -8.89 -1.21 11.35
C GLU A 34 -9.55 -0.18 10.43
N ARG A 35 -9.22 1.10 10.62
CA ARG A 35 -9.77 2.16 9.78
C ARG A 35 -9.33 2.00 8.33
N PHE A 36 -8.06 1.68 8.11
CA PHE A 36 -7.56 1.46 6.76
C PHE A 36 -8.31 0.32 6.08
N LEU A 37 -8.45 -0.82 6.77
CA LEU A 37 -9.09 -1.99 6.17
C LEU A 37 -10.57 -1.76 5.90
N ALA A 38 -11.22 -0.88 6.68
CA ALA A 38 -12.61 -0.50 6.42
C ALA A 38 -12.72 0.36 5.15
N LEU A 39 -11.75 1.26 4.92
CA LEU A 39 -11.75 2.15 3.75
C LEU A 39 -11.24 1.46 2.50
N HIS A 40 -10.34 0.50 2.65
CA HIS A 40 -9.66 -0.18 1.55
C HIS A 40 -9.86 -1.69 1.74
N SER A 41 -11.11 -2.13 1.61
CA SER A 41 -11.51 -3.46 2.04
C SER A 41 -10.98 -4.59 1.16
N ASP A 42 -10.39 -4.27 0.02
CA ASP A 42 -9.76 -5.29 -0.82
C ASP A 42 -8.39 -5.72 -0.29
N TRP A 43 -7.84 -4.96 0.63
CA TRP A 43 -6.59 -5.33 1.27
C TRP A 43 -6.84 -6.30 2.41
N LYS A 44 -5.89 -7.19 2.63
CA LYS A 44 -5.95 -8.15 3.73
C LYS A 44 -4.68 -8.06 4.54
N LEU A 45 -4.82 -8.20 5.86
CA LEU A 45 -3.68 -8.27 6.77
C LEU A 45 -3.38 -9.75 6.98
N GLN A 46 -2.14 -10.14 6.71
CA GLN A 46 -1.72 -11.53 6.86
C GLN A 46 -0.41 -11.58 7.63
N ALA A 47 -0.06 -12.77 8.11
CA ALA A 47 1.14 -12.99 8.88
C ALA A 47 1.93 -14.13 8.26
N ALA A 48 3.24 -13.93 8.10
CA ALA A 48 4.19 -14.98 7.80
C ALA A 48 4.81 -15.44 9.13
N ASP A 49 5.91 -16.21 9.06
CA ASP A 49 6.47 -16.79 10.27
C ASP A 49 6.91 -15.73 11.29
N ASP A 50 7.52 -14.64 10.81
CA ASP A 50 8.09 -13.65 11.72
C ASP A 50 7.74 -12.21 11.35
N TYR A 51 6.75 -12.00 10.47
CA TYR A 51 6.34 -10.64 10.12
C TYR A 51 4.88 -10.63 9.66
N ARG A 52 4.27 -9.41 9.69
CA ARG A 52 2.93 -9.20 9.15
C ARG A 52 3.02 -8.32 7.92
N PHE A 53 2.07 -8.48 7.01
CA PHE A 53 2.06 -7.71 5.78
C PHE A 53 0.64 -7.47 5.30
N LEU A 54 0.47 -6.38 4.55
CA LEU A 54 -0.78 -6.09 3.83
C LEU A 54 -0.64 -6.63 2.42
N THR A 55 -1.69 -7.24 1.89
CA THR A 55 -1.65 -7.77 0.54
C THR A 55 -2.97 -7.51 -0.20
N ARG A 56 -2.85 -7.26 -1.49
CA ARG A 56 -3.99 -7.13 -2.39
C ARG A 56 -3.58 -7.62 -3.77
N ALA A 57 -4.48 -8.35 -4.45
CA ALA A 57 -4.30 -8.76 -5.83
C ALA A 57 -5.12 -7.84 -6.73
N TYR A 58 -4.48 -7.23 -7.71
CA TYR A 58 -5.12 -6.34 -8.68
C TYR A 58 -5.29 -7.09 -10.00
N ARG A 59 -6.47 -6.98 -10.59
CA ARG A 59 -6.78 -7.69 -11.83
C ARG A 59 -6.72 -6.77 -13.03
N PHE A 60 -6.23 -7.32 -14.14
CA PHE A 60 -6.07 -6.61 -15.40
C PHE A 60 -6.46 -7.52 -16.55
N LYS A 61 -6.64 -6.92 -17.71
CA LYS A 61 -7.06 -7.66 -18.91
C LYS A 61 -5.95 -8.54 -19.46
N ASN A 62 -4.69 -8.10 -19.31
CA ASN A 62 -3.56 -8.84 -19.86
C ASN A 62 -2.29 -8.50 -19.09
N TYR A 63 -1.18 -9.11 -19.52
CA TYR A 63 0.10 -8.94 -18.86
C TYR A 63 0.63 -7.51 -18.99
N ALA A 64 0.45 -6.91 -20.19
CA ALA A 64 0.98 -5.57 -20.46
C ALA A 64 0.34 -4.54 -19.53
N GLN A 65 -0.96 -4.65 -19.27
CA GLN A 65 -1.64 -3.74 -18.36
C GLN A 65 -1.18 -3.93 -16.92
N ALA A 66 -1.00 -5.18 -16.50
CA ALA A 66 -0.47 -5.47 -15.17
C ALA A 66 0.96 -4.92 -15.02
N LEU A 67 1.75 -4.96 -16.09
CA LEU A 67 3.11 -4.43 -16.08
C LEU A 67 3.11 -2.91 -15.94
N VAL A 68 2.23 -2.21 -16.66
CA VAL A 68 2.12 -0.75 -16.51
C VAL A 68 1.84 -0.37 -15.05
N PHE A 69 0.88 -1.04 -14.44
CA PHE A 69 0.56 -0.83 -13.04
C PHE A 69 1.78 -1.09 -12.15
N THR A 70 2.44 -2.23 -12.36
CA THR A 70 3.62 -2.62 -11.56
C THR A 70 4.72 -1.56 -11.66
N ASN A 71 4.96 -1.04 -12.86
CA ASN A 71 5.99 -0.02 -13.07
C ASN A 71 5.65 1.27 -12.33
N GLN A 72 4.36 1.66 -12.31
CA GLN A 72 3.98 2.88 -11.61
C GLN A 72 4.09 2.74 -10.09
N VAL A 73 3.70 1.59 -9.55
CA VAL A 73 3.86 1.33 -8.12
C VAL A 73 5.34 1.32 -7.76
N SER A 74 6.16 0.70 -8.60
CA SER A 74 7.60 0.64 -8.37
C SER A 74 8.24 2.02 -8.39
N ALA A 75 7.72 2.93 -9.23
CA ALA A 75 8.26 4.27 -9.31
C ALA A 75 8.05 5.05 -8.01
N ILE A 76 6.86 4.97 -7.41
CA ILE A 76 6.65 5.66 -6.13
C ILE A 76 7.45 5.01 -5.01
N ALA A 77 7.60 3.69 -5.05
CA ALA A 77 8.39 2.97 -4.05
C ALA A 77 9.84 3.41 -4.11
N GLU A 78 10.39 3.50 -5.31
CA GLU A 78 11.78 3.90 -5.49
C GLU A 78 12.00 5.36 -5.10
N ALA A 79 11.04 6.23 -5.42
CA ALA A 79 11.17 7.64 -5.09
C ALA A 79 11.26 7.87 -3.58
N GLU A 80 10.60 7.05 -2.78
CA GLU A 80 10.59 7.23 -1.33
C GLU A 80 11.38 6.15 -0.60
N ASN A 81 12.09 5.32 -1.34
CA ASN A 81 12.98 4.30 -0.79
C ASN A 81 12.26 3.37 0.20
N HIS A 82 11.03 2.98 -0.13
CA HIS A 82 10.25 2.03 0.64
C HIS A 82 9.58 1.08 -0.35
N HIS A 83 9.98 -0.18 -0.32
CA HIS A 83 9.70 -1.10 -1.43
C HIS A 83 8.71 -2.18 -1.05
N PRO A 84 7.72 -2.44 -1.92
CA PRO A 84 6.79 -3.56 -1.73
C PRO A 84 7.38 -4.83 -2.34
N GLU A 85 6.72 -5.94 -2.07
CA GLU A 85 6.94 -7.14 -2.84
C GLU A 85 5.80 -7.26 -3.84
N ILE A 86 6.13 -7.40 -5.13
CA ILE A 86 5.13 -7.48 -6.18
C ILE A 86 5.31 -8.76 -6.95
N THR A 87 4.22 -9.52 -7.09
CA THR A 87 4.20 -10.71 -7.91
C THR A 87 3.39 -10.39 -9.16
N LEU A 88 4.07 -10.38 -10.31
CA LEU A 88 3.46 -10.04 -11.59
C LEU A 88 3.14 -11.33 -12.33
N ALA A 89 1.89 -11.46 -12.76
CA ALA A 89 1.43 -12.62 -13.52
C ALA A 89 0.53 -12.14 -14.64
N TYR A 90 0.15 -13.02 -15.52
CA TYR A 90 -0.74 -12.64 -16.61
C TYR A 90 -2.05 -12.14 -16.02
N GLY A 91 -2.37 -10.87 -16.30
CA GLY A 91 -3.62 -10.28 -15.86
C GLY A 91 -3.74 -10.06 -14.36
N LYS A 92 -2.64 -10.12 -13.62
CA LYS A 92 -2.70 -9.94 -12.17
C LYS A 92 -1.39 -9.40 -11.62
N ALA A 93 -1.50 -8.47 -10.68
CA ALA A 93 -0.34 -8.01 -9.91
C ALA A 93 -0.73 -8.09 -8.43
N THR A 94 0.00 -8.87 -7.65
CA THR A 94 -0.23 -8.99 -6.22
C THR A 94 0.82 -8.17 -5.50
N VAL A 95 0.36 -7.25 -4.65
CA VAL A 95 1.24 -6.31 -3.95
C VAL A 95 1.20 -6.60 -2.47
N GLN A 96 2.39 -6.62 -1.85
CA GLN A 96 2.53 -6.78 -0.41
C GLN A 96 3.32 -5.59 0.13
N TRP A 97 2.79 -4.95 1.17
CA TRP A 97 3.47 -3.84 1.84
C TRP A 97 3.72 -4.19 3.30
N TRP A 98 4.95 -4.07 3.73
CA TRP A 98 5.30 -4.12 5.15
C TRP A 98 6.65 -3.46 5.33
N SER A 99 6.97 -3.12 6.59
CA SER A 99 8.23 -2.44 6.91
C SER A 99 9.21 -3.48 7.44
N HIS A 100 10.26 -3.72 6.69
CA HIS A 100 11.19 -4.83 6.96
C HIS A 100 11.94 -4.64 8.28
N LYS A 101 12.26 -3.40 8.63
CA LYS A 101 13.01 -3.13 9.84
C LYS A 101 12.25 -3.47 11.11
N ILE A 102 10.93 -3.30 11.10
CA ILE A 102 10.11 -3.62 12.26
C ILE A 102 9.34 -4.93 12.09
N LYS A 103 9.46 -5.56 10.93
CA LYS A 103 8.78 -6.84 10.59
C LYS A 103 7.27 -6.75 10.82
N ASN A 104 6.71 -5.60 10.55
CA ASN A 104 5.31 -5.32 10.83
C ASN A 104 4.85 -4.18 9.94
N ILE A 105 3.58 -3.77 10.14
CA ILE A 105 2.98 -2.69 9.40
C ILE A 105 3.24 -1.38 10.11
N HIS A 106 3.79 -0.42 9.41
CA HIS A 106 3.93 0.96 9.87
C HIS A 106 2.87 1.81 9.19
N LEU A 107 2.59 2.99 9.74
CA LEU A 107 1.61 3.89 9.13
C LEU A 107 1.92 4.16 7.66
N SER A 108 3.20 4.27 7.29
CA SER A 108 3.52 4.51 5.89
C SER A 108 3.19 3.34 4.99
N ASP A 109 3.09 2.11 5.50
CA ASP A 109 2.60 1.00 4.69
C ASP A 109 1.14 1.20 4.32
N LEU A 110 0.35 1.76 5.24
CA LEU A 110 -1.03 2.11 4.95
C LEU A 110 -1.10 3.21 3.89
N VAL A 111 -0.21 4.19 3.99
CA VAL A 111 -0.11 5.28 3.02
C VAL A 111 0.21 4.71 1.63
N PHE A 112 1.21 3.84 1.54
CA PHE A 112 1.62 3.27 0.25
C PHE A 112 0.55 2.33 -0.31
N ALA A 113 -0.13 1.58 0.54
CA ALA A 113 -1.23 0.75 0.07
C ALA A 113 -2.35 1.62 -0.51
N ALA A 114 -2.68 2.73 0.16
CA ALA A 114 -3.67 3.67 -0.37
C ALA A 114 -3.22 4.30 -1.68
N ARG A 115 -1.95 4.68 -1.79
CA ARG A 115 -1.41 5.21 -3.04
C ARG A 115 -1.45 4.17 -4.16
N THR A 116 -1.22 2.90 -3.82
CA THR A 116 -1.32 1.82 -4.79
C THR A 116 -2.75 1.72 -5.34
N ASP A 117 -3.74 1.85 -4.46
CA ASP A 117 -5.14 1.89 -4.89
C ASP A 117 -5.41 3.09 -5.79
N ASP A 118 -4.86 4.25 -5.45
CA ASP A 118 -5.03 5.46 -6.28
C ASP A 118 -4.47 5.24 -7.68
N ILE A 119 -3.30 4.62 -7.79
CA ILE A 119 -2.71 4.31 -9.09
C ILE A 119 -3.65 3.42 -9.89
N TYR A 120 -4.19 2.39 -9.26
CA TYR A 120 -5.11 1.48 -9.93
C TYR A 120 -6.35 2.21 -10.43
N GLN A 121 -6.90 3.11 -9.62
CA GLN A 121 -8.09 3.86 -9.98
C GLN A 121 -7.85 4.84 -11.12
N THR A 122 -6.66 5.43 -11.20
CA THR A 122 -6.37 6.48 -12.18
C THR A 122 -5.87 5.94 -13.51
N LEU A 123 -5.52 4.65 -13.59
CA LEU A 123 -5.08 4.08 -14.86
C LEU A 123 -6.24 4.05 -15.86
N THR A 124 -5.93 4.40 -17.10
CA THR A 124 -6.94 4.46 -18.15
C THR A 124 -7.08 3.13 -18.90
N ILE A 125 -6.41 2.09 -18.42
CA ILE A 125 -6.50 0.75 -19.02
C ILE A 125 -7.76 0.05 -18.51
N PRO A 126 -8.40 -0.80 -19.34
CA PRO A 126 -9.58 -1.54 -18.88
C PRO A 126 -9.23 -2.51 -17.75
N LYS A 127 -10.13 -2.60 -16.77
CA LYS A 127 -9.99 -3.53 -15.66
C LYS A 127 -10.99 -4.67 -15.84
N VAL A 128 -10.64 -5.82 -15.31
CA VAL A 128 -11.56 -6.96 -15.33
C VAL A 128 -12.42 -7.02 -14.11
#